data_e80ef2f3584856ce9343b4ae25cafde0
#
_entry.id   e80ef2f3584856ce9343b4ae25cafde0
#
_cell.length_a   1.000
_cell.length_b   1.000
_cell.length_c   1.000
_cell.angle_alpha   90.00
_cell.angle_beta   90.00
_cell.angle_gamma   90.00
#
_symmetry.space_group_name_H-M   'P 1'
#
loop_
_entity.id
_entity.type
_entity.pdbx_description
1 polymer ?
#
loop_
_entity_poly.entity_id
_entity_poly.type
_entity_poly.pdbx_seq_one_letter_code
_entity_poly.pdbx_strand_id
1 'polypeptide(L)'
;MVIGRSNNHVFEFLSDFNNFEKLMPAQVTDWKSDGNSCSFNIQNMATLGMRFDTRTPNSHILIKSDGKVPFGFDLQCFIEPVDDNSCKTRLEFNADLNPMLMMMASKPLSNFINILAVKLKEVCEAN
;
A
#
# COMPACT_ATOMS: atom_id res chain seq x y z
N MET A 1 3.34 -10.06 -8.92
CA MET A 1 2.05 -10.59 -9.40
C MET A 1 1.63 -9.90 -10.69
N VAL A 2 0.87 -10.58 -11.50
CA VAL A 2 0.35 -10.00 -12.74
C VAL A 2 -1.09 -9.55 -12.51
N ILE A 3 -1.39 -8.31 -12.92
CA ILE A 3 -2.74 -7.74 -12.84
C ILE A 3 -3.26 -7.55 -14.26
N GLY A 4 -4.47 -8.02 -14.52
CA GLY A 4 -5.12 -7.94 -15.84
C GLY A 4 -5.66 -6.54 -16.13
N ARG A 5 -4.84 -5.53 -15.93
CA ARG A 5 -5.10 -4.12 -16.26
C ARG A 5 -3.79 -3.46 -16.67
N SER A 6 -3.89 -2.40 -17.44
CA SER A 6 -2.69 -1.67 -17.89
C SER A 6 -1.93 -1.06 -16.70
N ASN A 7 -0.63 -0.83 -16.90
CA ASN A 7 0.19 -0.14 -15.90
C ASN A 7 -0.36 1.25 -15.57
N ASN A 8 -0.90 1.96 -16.56
CA ASN A 8 -1.53 3.26 -16.33
C ASN A 8 -2.74 3.14 -15.40
N HIS A 9 -3.60 2.15 -15.63
CA HIS A 9 -4.80 1.93 -14.80
C HIS A 9 -4.42 1.67 -13.34
N VAL A 10 -3.44 0.81 -13.10
CA VAL A 10 -2.98 0.47 -11.75
C VAL A 10 -2.30 1.68 -11.11
N PHE A 11 -1.49 2.42 -11.86
CA PHE A 11 -0.84 3.63 -11.36
C PHE A 11 -1.88 4.67 -10.91
N GLU A 12 -2.87 4.94 -11.74
CA GLU A 12 -3.93 5.92 -11.41
C GLU A 12 -4.71 5.49 -10.18
N PHE A 13 -5.03 4.19 -10.07
CA PHE A 13 -5.73 3.66 -8.91
C PHE A 13 -4.92 3.86 -7.63
N LEU A 14 -3.63 3.54 -7.66
CA LEU A 14 -2.75 3.64 -6.49
C LEU A 14 -2.32 5.07 -6.18
N SER A 15 -2.59 6.02 -7.05
CA SER A 15 -2.21 7.42 -6.85
C SER A 15 -3.20 8.21 -5.99
N ASP A 16 -4.22 7.56 -5.45
CA ASP A 16 -5.25 8.19 -4.62
C ASP A 16 -5.51 7.31 -3.39
N PHE A 17 -5.22 7.84 -2.21
CA PHE A 17 -5.46 7.09 -0.97
C PHE A 17 -6.93 6.81 -0.70
N ASN A 18 -7.85 7.53 -1.32
CA ASN A 18 -9.27 7.18 -1.20
C ASN A 18 -9.56 5.80 -1.80
N ASN A 19 -8.76 5.36 -2.76
CA ASN A 19 -8.86 4.03 -3.33
C ASN A 19 -8.26 2.95 -2.44
N PHE A 20 -7.30 3.32 -1.59
CA PHE A 20 -6.63 2.36 -0.72
C PHE A 20 -7.57 1.74 0.31
N GLU A 21 -8.61 2.44 0.69
CA GLU A 21 -9.58 1.91 1.65
C GLU A 21 -10.18 0.58 1.16
N LYS A 22 -10.36 0.46 -0.14
CA LYS A 22 -10.89 -0.74 -0.78
C LYS A 22 -9.95 -1.95 -0.69
N LEU A 23 -8.68 -1.70 -0.40
CA LEU A 23 -7.64 -2.73 -0.31
C LEU A 23 -7.42 -3.19 1.12
N MET A 24 -7.96 -2.49 2.10
CA MET A 24 -7.62 -2.71 3.50
C MET A 24 -8.30 -3.95 4.07
N PRO A 25 -7.56 -4.74 4.88
CA PRO A 25 -8.17 -5.87 5.60
C PRO A 25 -9.10 -5.39 6.71
N ALA A 26 -9.88 -6.31 7.25
CA ALA A 26 -10.85 -6.01 8.30
C ALA A 26 -10.22 -5.44 9.57
N GLN A 27 -8.94 -5.71 9.81
CA GLN A 27 -8.21 -5.21 10.98
C GLN A 27 -7.92 -3.70 10.89
N VAL A 28 -8.06 -3.11 9.71
CA VAL A 28 -7.86 -1.67 9.52
C VAL A 28 -9.18 -0.95 9.77
N THR A 29 -9.14 0.03 10.68
CA THR A 29 -10.31 0.82 11.05
C THR A 29 -9.95 2.30 11.03
N ASP A 30 -10.96 3.16 11.12
CA ASP A 30 -10.80 4.62 11.21
C ASP A 30 -10.01 5.21 10.03
N TRP A 31 -10.27 4.69 8.84
CA TRP A 31 -9.63 5.20 7.63
C TRP A 31 -10.07 6.63 7.35
N LYS A 32 -9.08 7.53 7.21
CA LYS A 32 -9.29 8.93 6.84
C LYS A 32 -8.28 9.29 5.77
N SER A 33 -8.75 9.87 4.68
CA SER A 33 -7.84 10.28 3.60
C SER A 33 -8.37 11.51 2.87
N ASP A 34 -7.44 12.26 2.26
CA ASP A 34 -7.76 13.39 1.40
C ASP A 34 -7.25 13.19 -0.04
N GLY A 35 -6.86 11.97 -0.37
CA GLY A 35 -6.29 11.62 -1.66
C GLY A 35 -4.76 11.64 -1.66
N ASN A 36 -4.14 12.57 -0.94
CA ASN A 36 -2.67 12.73 -0.91
C ASN A 36 -2.04 12.20 0.38
N SER A 37 -2.82 12.10 1.43
CA SER A 37 -2.39 11.55 2.72
C SER A 37 -3.52 10.76 3.34
N CYS A 38 -3.19 9.91 4.29
CA CYS A 38 -4.19 9.12 5.01
C CYS A 38 -3.72 8.79 6.41
N SER A 39 -4.69 8.41 7.25
CA SER A 39 -4.41 7.84 8.55
C SER A 39 -5.39 6.70 8.80
N PHE A 40 -4.96 5.72 9.58
CA PHE A 40 -5.78 4.55 9.89
C PHE A 40 -5.23 3.84 11.11
N ASN A 41 -6.07 2.98 11.69
CA ASN A 41 -5.68 2.17 12.84
C ASN A 41 -5.59 0.71 12.41
N ILE A 42 -4.50 0.04 12.79
CA ILE A 42 -4.40 -1.41 12.66
C ILE A 42 -4.69 -2.01 14.03
N GLN A 43 -5.73 -2.80 14.12
CA GLN A 43 -6.21 -3.40 15.36
C GLN A 43 -5.09 -4.13 16.11
N ASN A 44 -4.95 -3.85 17.40
CA ASN A 44 -3.94 -4.44 18.28
C ASN A 44 -2.50 -4.09 17.92
N MET A 45 -2.29 -3.08 17.09
CA MET A 45 -0.96 -2.68 16.69
C MET A 45 -0.70 -1.18 16.85
N ALA A 46 -1.30 -0.34 16.01
CA ALA A 46 -0.98 1.09 16.04
C ALA A 46 -1.88 1.91 15.12
N THR A 47 -1.85 3.22 15.34
CA THR A 47 -2.37 4.19 14.38
C THR A 47 -1.21 4.61 13.48
N LEU A 48 -1.39 4.50 12.19
CA LEU A 48 -0.38 4.84 11.18
C LEU A 48 -0.89 5.94 10.26
N GLY A 49 0.05 6.72 9.72
CA GLY A 49 -0.24 7.72 8.71
C GLY A 49 0.69 7.54 7.52
N MET A 50 0.21 7.89 6.34
CA MET A 50 0.99 7.78 5.10
C MET A 50 0.77 8.99 4.21
N ARG A 51 1.79 9.32 3.41
CA ARG A 51 1.71 10.34 2.36
C ARG A 51 2.50 9.88 1.14
N PHE A 52 2.11 10.38 -0.02
CA PHE A 52 2.92 10.16 -1.21
C PHE A 52 4.18 11.01 -1.14
N ASP A 53 5.33 10.38 -1.39
CA ASP A 53 6.60 11.08 -1.50
C ASP A 53 6.96 11.32 -2.95
N THR A 54 6.95 10.27 -3.77
CA THR A 54 7.27 10.36 -5.19
C THR A 54 6.34 9.47 -5.99
N ARG A 55 5.88 9.97 -7.12
CA ARG A 55 5.08 9.20 -8.08
C ARG A 55 5.69 9.36 -9.46
N THR A 56 6.24 8.27 -9.98
CA THR A 56 6.76 8.22 -11.35
C THR A 56 5.68 7.60 -12.23
N PRO A 57 5.11 8.36 -13.16
CA PRO A 57 3.95 7.89 -13.93
C PRO A 57 4.13 6.49 -14.49
N ASN A 58 3.14 5.66 -14.22
CA ASN A 58 2.96 4.30 -14.75
C ASN A 58 4.05 3.29 -14.34
N SER A 59 4.97 3.65 -13.42
CA SER A 59 6.10 2.75 -13.08
C SER A 59 6.39 2.61 -11.60
N HIS A 60 6.25 3.67 -10.80
CA HIS A 60 6.70 3.61 -9.41
C HIS A 60 5.97 4.61 -8.53
N ILE A 61 5.62 4.19 -7.31
CA ILE A 61 5.07 5.06 -6.28
C ILE A 61 5.83 4.79 -5.00
N LEU A 62 6.33 5.86 -4.37
CA LEU A 62 6.96 5.80 -3.06
C LEU A 62 6.03 6.50 -2.06
N ILE A 63 5.61 5.76 -1.05
CA ILE A 63 4.76 6.24 0.03
C ILE A 63 5.59 6.18 1.31
N LYS A 64 5.54 7.25 2.11
CA LYS A 64 6.27 7.31 3.38
C LYS A 64 5.31 7.51 4.54
N SER A 65 5.76 7.09 5.72
CA SER A 65 5.02 7.35 6.95
C SER A 65 4.88 8.85 7.18
N ASP A 66 3.76 9.26 7.76
CA ASP A 66 3.40 10.65 7.98
C ASP A 66 2.84 10.81 9.39
N GLY A 67 3.16 11.95 10.03
CA GLY A 67 2.69 12.26 11.36
C GLY A 67 3.39 11.46 12.45
N LYS A 68 2.73 11.35 13.60
CA LYS A 68 3.27 10.60 14.74
C LYS A 68 2.97 9.12 14.55
N VAL A 69 4.00 8.35 14.25
CA VAL A 69 3.89 6.91 14.07
C VAL A 69 4.85 6.21 15.04
N PRO A 70 4.55 4.96 15.46
CA PRO A 70 5.43 4.23 16.38
C PRO A 70 6.78 3.87 15.79
N PHE A 71 6.88 3.84 14.44
CA PHE A 71 8.13 3.58 13.72
C PHE A 71 8.00 4.19 12.32
N GLY A 72 9.14 4.59 11.75
CA GLY A 72 9.18 5.06 10.37
C GLY A 72 9.05 3.89 9.40
N PHE A 73 8.39 4.11 8.28
CA PHE A 73 8.24 3.08 7.25
C PHE A 73 8.04 3.69 5.87
N ASP A 74 8.26 2.89 4.84
CA ASP A 74 7.85 3.23 3.49
C ASP A 74 7.19 2.05 2.81
N LEU A 75 6.35 2.35 1.84
CA LEU A 75 5.71 1.38 0.97
C LEU A 75 6.02 1.78 -0.46
N GLN A 76 6.61 0.87 -1.22
CA GLN A 76 6.91 1.10 -2.63
C GLN A 76 6.05 0.20 -3.50
N CYS A 77 5.52 0.80 -4.56
CA CYS A 77 4.75 0.07 -5.56
C CYS A 77 5.52 0.13 -6.87
N PHE A 78 5.96 -1.03 -7.36
CA PHE A 78 6.67 -1.16 -8.63
C PHE A 78 5.71 -1.72 -9.67
N ILE A 79 5.58 -1.02 -10.79
CA ILE A 79 4.63 -1.36 -11.85
C ILE A 79 5.39 -1.48 -13.16
N GLU A 80 5.33 -2.67 -13.79
CA GLU A 80 5.97 -2.92 -15.08
C GLU A 80 4.90 -3.33 -16.09
N PRO A 81 4.87 -2.73 -17.29
CA PRO A 81 3.93 -3.16 -18.32
C PRO A 81 4.31 -4.56 -18.84
N VAL A 82 3.31 -5.42 -19.00
CA VAL A 82 3.47 -6.71 -19.69
C VAL A 82 2.98 -6.55 -21.12
N ASP A 83 1.78 -5.95 -21.26
CA ASP A 83 1.21 -5.57 -22.54
C ASP A 83 0.23 -4.40 -22.29
N ASP A 84 -0.56 -4.03 -23.30
CA ASP A 84 -1.47 -2.89 -23.20
C ASP A 84 -2.58 -3.09 -22.16
N ASN A 85 -2.84 -4.32 -21.75
CA ASN A 85 -3.97 -4.67 -20.88
C ASN A 85 -3.54 -5.42 -19.62
N SER A 86 -2.24 -5.52 -19.35
CA SER A 86 -1.77 -6.18 -18.15
C SER A 86 -0.43 -5.60 -17.70
N CYS A 87 -0.15 -5.73 -16.41
CA CYS A 87 1.10 -5.27 -15.83
C CYS A 87 1.53 -6.21 -14.71
N LYS A 88 2.81 -6.14 -14.38
CA LYS A 88 3.37 -6.85 -13.25
C LYS A 88 3.60 -5.84 -12.13
N THR A 89 3.01 -6.10 -10.98
CA THR A 89 3.04 -5.17 -9.84
C THR A 89 3.66 -5.87 -8.63
N ARG A 90 4.54 -5.15 -7.95
CA ARG A 90 5.18 -5.61 -6.73
C ARG A 90 5.06 -4.54 -5.65
N LEU A 91 4.64 -4.95 -4.46
CA LEU A 91 4.59 -4.08 -3.28
C LEU A 91 5.74 -4.45 -2.37
N GLU A 92 6.43 -3.44 -1.86
CA GLU A 92 7.57 -3.62 -0.98
C GLU A 92 7.43 -2.70 0.22
N PHE A 93 7.40 -3.28 1.42
CA PHE A 93 7.22 -2.54 2.68
C PHE A 93 8.50 -2.62 3.48
N ASN A 94 9.03 -1.47 3.87
CA ASN A 94 10.23 -1.37 4.69
C ASN A 94 9.90 -0.59 5.95
N ALA A 95 10.19 -1.17 7.11
CA ALA A 95 9.92 -0.55 8.40
C ALA A 95 11.20 -0.47 9.22
N ASP A 96 11.37 0.67 9.90
CA ASP A 96 12.50 0.89 10.80
C ASP A 96 12.12 0.36 12.18
N LEU A 97 12.32 -0.93 12.40
CA LEU A 97 11.94 -1.63 13.61
C LEU A 97 13.19 -2.07 14.39
N ASN A 98 13.19 -1.83 15.70
CA ASN A 98 14.20 -2.45 16.55
C ASN A 98 13.92 -3.96 16.67
N PRO A 99 14.88 -4.78 17.16
CA PRO A 99 14.70 -6.24 17.19
C PRO A 99 13.43 -6.69 17.91
N MET A 100 13.05 -6.04 19.00
CA MET A 100 11.85 -6.39 19.75
C MET A 100 10.59 -6.14 18.95
N LEU A 101 10.47 -4.95 18.34
CA LEU A 101 9.33 -4.61 17.51
C LEU A 101 9.27 -5.49 16.26
N MET A 102 10.42 -5.84 15.71
CA MET A 102 10.48 -6.74 14.55
C MET A 102 9.89 -8.10 14.88
N MET A 103 10.21 -8.65 16.05
CA MET A 103 9.63 -9.93 16.48
C MET A 103 8.11 -9.85 16.63
N MET A 104 7.59 -8.73 17.11
CA MET A 104 6.16 -8.56 17.38
C MET A 104 5.36 -8.18 16.14
N ALA A 105 5.95 -7.40 15.24
CA ALA A 105 5.22 -6.75 14.15
C ALA A 105 5.50 -7.33 12.76
N SER A 106 6.58 -8.09 12.55
CA SER A 106 6.94 -8.53 11.21
C SER A 106 5.88 -9.42 10.57
N LYS A 107 5.30 -10.34 11.32
CA LYS A 107 4.27 -11.22 10.78
C LYS A 107 2.95 -10.50 10.49
N PRO A 108 2.40 -9.68 11.41
CA PRO A 108 1.24 -8.86 11.10
C PRO A 108 1.44 -7.93 9.90
N LEU A 109 2.62 -7.30 9.78
CA LEU A 109 2.92 -6.42 8.67
C LEU A 109 3.03 -7.18 7.35
N SER A 110 3.67 -8.35 7.37
CA SER A 110 3.78 -9.20 6.19
C SER A 110 2.39 -9.66 5.72
N ASN A 111 1.53 -10.07 6.64
CA ASN A 111 0.15 -10.43 6.32
C ASN A 111 -0.63 -9.25 5.74
N PHE A 112 -0.44 -8.07 6.31
CA PHE A 112 -1.08 -6.84 5.85
C PHE A 112 -0.72 -6.56 4.38
N ILE A 113 0.56 -6.61 4.04
CA ILE A 113 1.03 -6.35 2.68
C ILE A 113 0.54 -7.41 1.70
N ASN A 114 0.53 -8.69 2.11
CA ASN A 114 0.02 -9.77 1.27
C ASN A 114 -1.47 -9.58 0.95
N ILE A 115 -2.26 -9.15 1.93
CA ILE A 115 -3.68 -8.87 1.73
C ILE A 115 -3.86 -7.67 0.79
N LEU A 116 -3.06 -6.62 0.96
CA LEU A 116 -3.08 -5.48 0.05
C LEU A 116 -2.84 -5.90 -1.40
N ALA A 117 -1.85 -6.75 -1.62
CA ALA A 117 -1.51 -7.22 -2.96
C ALA A 117 -2.65 -8.01 -3.60
N VAL A 118 -3.23 -8.95 -2.84
CA VAL A 118 -4.36 -9.76 -3.33
C VAL A 118 -5.56 -8.87 -3.65
N LYS A 119 -5.90 -7.96 -2.75
CA LYS A 119 -7.03 -7.04 -2.95
C LYS A 119 -6.79 -6.10 -4.14
N LEU A 120 -5.57 -5.62 -4.31
CA LEU A 120 -5.24 -4.75 -5.44
C LEU A 120 -5.56 -5.45 -6.77
N LYS A 121 -5.14 -6.70 -6.90
CA LYS A 121 -5.42 -7.48 -8.10
C LYS A 121 -6.94 -7.65 -8.29
N GLU A 122 -7.65 -8.06 -7.24
CA GLU A 122 -9.09 -8.28 -7.30
C GLU A 122 -9.85 -7.02 -7.68
N VAL A 123 -9.56 -5.90 -7.01
CA VAL A 123 -10.28 -4.64 -7.22
C VAL A 123 -9.97 -4.06 -8.60
N CYS A 124 -8.72 -4.07 -9.02
CA CYS A 124 -8.36 -3.55 -10.34
C CYS A 124 -8.97 -4.37 -11.47
N GLU A 125 -9.00 -5.70 -11.33
CA GLU A 125 -9.55 -6.58 -12.36
C GLU A 125 -11.07 -6.57 -12.40
N ALA A 126 -11.73 -6.15 -11.31
CA ALA A 126 -13.18 -6.06 -11.24
C ALA A 126 -13.75 -4.77 -11.85
N ASN A 127 -12.91 -3.76 -12.07
CA ASN A 127 -13.34 -2.45 -12.58
C ASN A 127 -13.27 -2.37 -14.11
#